data_f2b11a1cf4d2f309f9363c0414650735
#
_entry.id   f2b11a1cf4d2f309f9363c0414650735
#
_cell.length_a   1.000
_cell.length_b   1.000
_cell.length_c   1.000
_cell.angle_alpha   90.00
_cell.angle_beta   90.00
_cell.angle_gamma   90.00
#
_symmetry.space_group_name_H-M   'P 1'
#
loop_
_entity.id
_entity.type
_entity.pdbx_description
1 polymer ?
#
loop_
_entity_poly.entity_id
_entity_poly.type
_entity_poly.pdbx_seq_one_letter_code
_entity_poly.pdbx_strand_id
1 'polypeptide(L)'
;MKIYDCFSYWDEDLLLEARLNIMNDFVDFFVIVEGNKTWQNNFKKLRFDLNKFKQFKDKIIYIPVEDMPDGDNPYERENFQRNCISRGIREADNLDLIIISD
;
A
#
# COMPACT_ATOMS: atom_id res chain seq x y z
N MET A 1 2.21 -21.47 -2.40
CA MET A 1 2.47 -20.13 -2.95
C MET A 1 1.40 -19.15 -2.49
N LYS A 2 1.82 -18.02 -1.98
CA LYS A 2 0.88 -16.93 -1.63
C LYS A 2 1.04 -15.79 -2.62
N ILE A 3 -0.04 -15.03 -2.81
CA ILE A 3 -0.07 -13.91 -3.74
C ILE A 3 -0.32 -12.64 -2.94
N TYR A 4 0.59 -11.66 -3.07
CA TYR A 4 0.52 -10.36 -2.44
C TYR A 4 0.20 -9.31 -3.50
N ASP A 5 -0.85 -8.54 -3.30
CA ASP A 5 -1.20 -7.39 -4.17
C ASP A 5 -0.80 -6.11 -3.44
N CYS A 6 0.22 -5.42 -3.95
CA CYS A 6 0.87 -4.31 -3.28
C CYS A 6 0.67 -3.01 -4.06
N PHE A 7 0.19 -1.98 -3.40
CA PHE A 7 -0.09 -0.70 -4.06
C PHE A 7 -0.11 0.46 -3.08
N SER A 8 0.00 1.67 -3.62
CA SER A 8 -0.09 2.91 -2.85
C SER A 8 -1.54 3.39 -2.78
N TYR A 9 -1.91 3.95 -1.64
CA TYR A 9 -3.23 4.52 -1.41
C TYR A 9 -3.14 6.05 -1.29
N TRP A 10 -4.04 6.75 -1.99
CA TRP A 10 -4.07 8.21 -2.08
C TRP A 10 -5.46 8.80 -1.79
N ASP A 11 -6.27 8.13 -0.98
CA ASP A 11 -7.60 8.64 -0.60
C ASP A 11 -8.70 8.36 -1.64
N GLU A 12 -8.49 7.37 -2.51
CA GLU A 12 -9.52 6.97 -3.49
C GLU A 12 -10.28 5.74 -2.98
N ASP A 13 -11.14 5.93 -1.98
CA ASP A 13 -11.84 4.81 -1.33
C ASP A 13 -12.68 3.99 -2.29
N LEU A 14 -13.32 4.63 -3.28
CA LEU A 14 -14.14 3.92 -4.25
C LEU A 14 -13.30 2.99 -5.14
N LEU A 15 -12.15 3.47 -5.59
CA LEU A 15 -11.22 2.65 -6.38
C LEU A 15 -10.63 1.54 -5.54
N LEU A 16 -10.30 1.83 -4.28
CA LEU A 16 -9.79 0.84 -3.35
C LEU A 16 -10.81 -0.28 -3.13
N GLU A 17 -12.07 0.08 -2.86
CA GLU A 17 -13.13 -0.89 -2.67
C GLU A 17 -13.29 -1.79 -3.91
N ALA A 18 -13.28 -1.20 -5.09
CA ALA A 18 -13.39 -1.95 -6.34
C ALA A 18 -12.22 -2.94 -6.48
N ARG A 19 -10.99 -2.50 -6.20
CA ARG A 19 -9.81 -3.36 -6.30
C ARG A 19 -9.89 -4.52 -5.32
N LEU A 20 -10.25 -4.25 -4.07
CA LEU A 20 -10.36 -5.30 -3.05
C LEU A 20 -11.41 -6.34 -3.45
N ASN A 21 -12.56 -5.91 -3.96
CA ASN A 21 -13.60 -6.83 -4.39
C ASN A 21 -13.18 -7.67 -5.59
N ILE A 22 -12.54 -7.05 -6.58
CA ILE A 22 -12.12 -7.75 -7.81
C ILE A 22 -11.02 -8.75 -7.51
N MET A 23 -10.03 -8.38 -6.68
CA MET A 23 -8.85 -9.19 -6.47
C MET A 23 -8.97 -10.17 -5.30
N ASN A 24 -10.02 -10.08 -4.51
CA ASN A 24 -10.15 -10.87 -3.27
C ASN A 24 -10.02 -12.37 -3.49
N ASP A 25 -10.56 -12.90 -4.59
CA ASP A 25 -10.53 -14.34 -4.87
C ASP A 25 -9.17 -14.80 -5.40
N PHE A 26 -8.31 -13.89 -5.79
CA PHE A 26 -7.04 -14.21 -6.46
C PHE A 26 -5.81 -14.00 -5.58
N VAL A 27 -5.92 -13.22 -4.51
CA VAL A 27 -4.77 -12.86 -3.67
C VAL A 27 -4.97 -13.32 -2.24
N ASP A 28 -3.87 -13.57 -1.56
CA ASP A 28 -3.87 -13.91 -0.14
C ASP A 28 -3.75 -12.67 0.74
N PHE A 29 -3.01 -11.66 0.29
CA PHE A 29 -2.79 -10.42 1.03
C PHE A 29 -2.84 -9.20 0.14
N PHE A 30 -3.35 -8.09 0.71
CA PHE A 30 -3.26 -6.75 0.13
C PHE A 30 -2.29 -5.93 0.97
N VAL A 31 -1.20 -5.46 0.37
CA VAL A 31 -0.27 -4.55 1.04
C VAL A 31 -0.58 -3.13 0.59
N ILE A 32 -1.12 -2.34 1.51
CA ILE A 32 -1.56 -0.97 1.24
C ILE A 32 -0.59 0.01 1.89
N VAL A 33 0.10 0.79 1.07
CA VAL A 33 1.10 1.76 1.54
C VAL A 33 0.53 3.16 1.40
N GLU A 34 0.55 3.90 2.49
CA GLU A 34 0.08 5.30 2.50
C GLU A 34 1.13 6.19 3.16
N GLY A 35 1.55 7.26 2.45
CA GLY A 35 2.48 8.24 2.99
C GLY A 35 1.77 9.42 3.64
N ASN A 36 2.41 10.02 4.64
CA ASN A 36 1.92 11.25 5.28
C ASN A 36 2.48 12.53 4.63
N LYS A 37 3.11 12.40 3.46
CA LYS A 37 3.56 13.52 2.64
C LYS A 37 3.21 13.28 1.19
N THR A 38 2.90 14.34 0.48
CA THR A 38 2.78 14.28 -0.99
C THR A 38 4.19 14.20 -1.59
N TRP A 39 4.27 13.89 -2.89
CA TRP A 39 5.57 13.86 -3.59
C TRP A 39 6.19 15.26 -3.71
N GLN A 40 5.39 16.33 -3.55
CA GLN A 40 5.88 17.71 -3.48
C GLN A 40 6.31 18.11 -2.07
N ASN A 41 6.39 17.15 -1.15
CA ASN A 41 6.85 17.37 0.23
C ASN A 41 5.88 18.18 1.10
N ASN A 42 4.58 18.13 0.78
CA ASN A 42 3.54 18.74 1.61
C ASN A 42 2.96 17.70 2.55
N PHE A 43 2.63 18.10 3.77
CA PHE A 43 1.98 17.21 4.72
C PHE A 43 0.65 16.71 4.17
N LYS A 44 0.38 15.42 4.37
CA LYS A 44 -0.87 14.77 4.02
C LYS A 44 -1.32 13.92 5.20
N LYS A 45 -2.55 14.14 5.65
CA LYS A 45 -3.13 13.31 6.72
C LYS A 45 -3.35 11.89 6.20
N LEU A 46 -3.01 10.89 7.03
CA LEU A 46 -3.32 9.50 6.72
C LEU A 46 -4.83 9.29 6.75
N ARG A 47 -5.37 8.69 5.71
CA ARG A 47 -6.81 8.58 5.49
C ARG A 47 -7.35 7.16 5.45
N PHE A 48 -6.48 6.16 5.34
CA PHE A 48 -6.95 4.79 5.27
C PHE A 48 -7.68 4.42 6.56
N ASP A 49 -8.88 3.87 6.41
CA ASP A 49 -9.71 3.46 7.54
C ASP A 49 -10.11 1.99 7.36
N LEU A 50 -9.49 1.11 8.13
CA LEU A 50 -9.76 -0.32 8.08
C LEU A 50 -11.22 -0.64 8.38
N ASN A 51 -11.90 0.19 9.16
CA ASN A 51 -13.30 -0.03 9.50
C ASN A 51 -14.24 0.02 8.29
N LYS A 52 -13.85 0.72 7.23
CA LYS A 52 -14.61 0.77 5.98
C LYS A 52 -14.47 -0.51 5.15
N PHE A 53 -13.46 -1.33 5.46
CA PHE A 53 -13.11 -2.51 4.67
C PHE A 53 -13.00 -3.76 5.54
N LYS A 54 -13.86 -3.87 6.55
CA LYS A 54 -13.83 -4.96 7.56
C LYS A 54 -13.86 -6.35 6.94
N GLN A 55 -14.56 -6.52 5.84
CA GLN A 55 -14.70 -7.81 5.17
C GLN A 55 -13.37 -8.33 4.61
N PHE A 56 -12.38 -7.44 4.44
CA PHE A 56 -11.04 -7.80 3.95
C PHE A 56 -9.98 -7.72 5.03
N LYS A 57 -10.38 -7.47 6.26
CA LYS A 57 -9.47 -7.16 7.38
C LYS A 57 -8.34 -8.19 7.55
N ASP A 58 -8.67 -9.48 7.38
CA ASP A 58 -7.68 -10.54 7.60
C ASP A 58 -6.63 -10.64 6.49
N LYS A 59 -6.88 -9.99 5.36
CA LYS A 59 -5.96 -9.97 4.21
C LYS A 59 -5.18 -8.66 4.09
N ILE A 60 -5.60 -7.60 4.78
CA ILE A 60 -4.99 -6.27 4.63
C ILE A 60 -3.77 -6.12 5.54
N ILE A 61 -2.65 -5.74 4.92
CA ILE A 61 -1.43 -5.32 5.61
C ILE A 61 -1.25 -3.84 5.29
N TYR A 62 -1.51 -2.97 6.27
CA TYR A 62 -1.42 -1.52 6.10
C TYR A 62 -0.05 -1.01 6.56
N ILE A 63 0.62 -0.25 5.69
CA ILE A 63 1.95 0.30 5.95
C ILE A 63 1.87 1.82 5.87
N PRO A 64 1.74 2.51 7.00
CA PRO A 64 1.87 3.98 7.01
C PRO A 64 3.33 4.37 6.86
N VAL A 65 3.61 5.35 6.00
CA VAL A 65 4.96 5.85 5.75
C VAL A 65 5.04 7.27 6.28
N GLU A 66 5.73 7.43 7.41
CA GLU A 66 5.87 8.72 8.10
C GLU A 66 7.31 9.23 8.10
N ASP A 67 8.21 8.50 7.47
CA ASP A 67 9.65 8.78 7.42
C ASP A 67 10.15 9.10 6.00
N MET A 68 9.28 9.67 5.18
CA MET A 68 9.59 10.01 3.80
C MET A 68 10.67 11.11 3.74
N PRO A 69 11.66 11.03 2.83
CA PRO A 69 12.74 12.03 2.76
C PRO A 69 12.25 13.42 2.36
N ASP A 70 12.96 14.45 2.81
CA ASP A 70 12.62 15.86 2.60
C ASP A 70 13.28 16.48 1.37
N GLY A 71 13.98 15.74 0.54
CA GLY A 71 14.69 16.26 -0.62
C GLY A 71 13.79 17.00 -1.62
N ASP A 72 14.40 17.73 -2.55
CA ASP A 72 13.70 18.53 -3.56
C ASP A 72 13.15 17.70 -4.72
N ASN A 73 13.59 16.44 -4.83
CA ASN A 73 13.21 15.57 -5.94
C ASN A 73 11.95 14.75 -5.61
N PRO A 74 10.80 15.02 -6.27
CA PRO A 74 9.58 14.26 -6.03
C PRO A 74 9.73 12.76 -6.30
N TYR A 75 10.61 12.38 -7.23
CA TYR A 75 10.83 10.97 -7.57
C TYR A 75 11.48 10.19 -6.42
N GLU A 76 12.26 10.83 -5.58
CA GLU A 76 12.82 10.19 -4.39
C GLU A 76 11.73 9.75 -3.43
N ARG A 77 10.72 10.61 -3.22
CA ARG A 77 9.61 10.30 -2.32
C ARG A 77 8.69 9.22 -2.92
N GLU A 78 8.46 9.29 -4.23
CA GLU A 78 7.70 8.26 -4.93
C GLU A 78 8.38 6.89 -4.79
N ASN A 79 9.67 6.84 -5.07
CA ASN A 79 10.44 5.60 -4.97
C ASN A 79 10.52 5.10 -3.54
N PHE A 80 10.69 6.01 -2.58
CA PHE A 80 10.72 5.65 -1.16
C PHE A 80 9.40 4.99 -0.74
N GLN A 81 8.26 5.59 -1.11
CA GLN A 81 6.96 5.03 -0.76
C GLN A 81 6.77 3.66 -1.41
N ARG A 82 7.14 3.52 -2.67
CA ARG A 82 7.07 2.22 -3.35
C ARG A 82 7.94 1.18 -2.66
N ASN A 83 9.17 1.55 -2.28
CA ASN A 83 10.09 0.64 -1.61
C ASN A 83 9.60 0.24 -0.21
N CYS A 84 8.73 1.01 0.42
CA CYS A 84 8.14 0.66 1.70
C CYS A 84 7.19 -0.54 1.62
N ILE A 85 6.82 -0.97 0.41
CA ILE A 85 6.11 -2.24 0.21
C ILE A 85 6.88 -3.39 0.85
N SER A 86 8.22 -3.32 0.86
CA SER A 86 9.06 -4.33 1.49
C SER A 86 8.73 -4.56 2.97
N ARG A 87 8.20 -3.54 3.64
CA ARG A 87 7.79 -3.63 5.05
C ARG A 87 6.57 -4.51 5.24
N GLY A 88 5.76 -4.68 4.21
CA GLY A 88 4.54 -5.48 4.24
C GLY A 88 4.69 -6.90 3.73
N ILE A 89 5.85 -7.24 3.14
CA ILE A 89 6.08 -8.56 2.56
C ILE A 89 7.20 -9.34 3.28
N ARG A 90 7.49 -8.98 4.53
CA ARG A 90 8.59 -9.59 5.29
C ARG A 90 8.44 -11.09 5.49
N GLU A 91 7.20 -11.58 5.49
CA GLU A 91 6.91 -13.00 5.66
C GLU A 91 6.79 -13.75 4.33
N ALA A 92 6.94 -13.06 3.21
CA ALA A 92 6.92 -13.70 1.90
C ALA A 92 8.16 -14.58 1.70
N ASP A 93 7.99 -15.71 1.02
CA ASP A 93 9.10 -16.60 0.69
C ASP A 93 9.37 -16.61 -0.82
N ASN A 94 10.35 -17.40 -1.25
CA ASN A 94 10.82 -17.41 -2.65
C ASN A 94 9.77 -17.93 -3.64
N LEU A 95 8.74 -18.62 -3.16
CA LEU A 95 7.68 -19.16 -4.01
C LEU A 95 6.46 -18.26 -4.09
N ASP A 96 6.45 -17.17 -3.32
CA ASP A 96 5.32 -16.24 -3.30
C ASP A 96 5.38 -15.26 -4.46
N LEU A 97 4.22 -14.88 -4.96
CA LEU A 97 4.09 -13.90 -6.03
C LEU A 97 3.80 -12.51 -5.46
N ILE A 98 4.60 -11.53 -5.83
CA ILE A 98 4.44 -10.15 -5.41
C ILE A 98 4.00 -9.33 -6.62
N ILE A 99 2.78 -8.80 -6.57
CA ILE A 99 2.23 -7.92 -7.61
C ILE A 99 2.36 -6.48 -7.11
N ILE A 100 3.05 -5.64 -7.86
CA ILE A 100 3.25 -4.23 -7.49
C ILE A 100 2.58 -3.37 -8.55
N SER A 101 1.68 -2.49 -8.11
CA SER A 101 0.97 -1.55 -8.98
C SER A 101 1.19 -0.12 -8.51
N ASP A 102 1.19 0.79 -9.43
CA ASP A 102 1.28 2.22 -9.14
C ASP A 102 -0.08 2.82 -8.75
#